data_508038b43de91ad4349d3fb63e10f8ed
#
_entry.id   508038b43de91ad4349d3fb63e10f8ed
#
_cell.length_a   1.000
_cell.length_b   1.000
_cell.length_c   1.000
_cell.angle_alpha   90.00
_cell.angle_beta   90.00
_cell.angle_gamma   90.00
#
_symmetry.space_group_name_H-M   'P 1'
#
loop_
_entity.id
_entity.type
_entity.pdbx_description
1 polymer ?
#
loop_
_entity_poly.entity_id
_entity_poly.type
_entity_poly.pdbx_seq_one_letter_code
_entity_poly.pdbx_strand_id
1 'polypeptide(L)'
;AGIYLKGNARLNLTLEGINELVGLDDGAGIEVGKGAKLVITENSTGRLKAVGGAYGAAGIGGKGTASDEGADKNCRTGTIIIKGGSITAEGGAYQIPKTQDYYGGAGIGTGRYGIGGTIKILGGTITAEGGKQTGAGIGGGMSGRVDTIVIGGTKGEAPDITVSSYKHSTRGYMGAAIGSGWNGVSGLILSCGDIRILSGSVKVKG
;
A
#
# COMPACT_ATOMS: atom_id res chain seq x y z
N ALA A 1 6.51 -8.76 9.32
CA ALA A 1 5.83 -7.47 9.53
C ALA A 1 6.33 -6.83 10.82
N GLY A 2 6.42 -5.49 10.85
CA GLY A 2 6.67 -4.74 12.08
C GLY A 2 5.47 -4.82 13.04
N ILE A 3 4.27 -4.61 12.52
CA ILE A 3 2.99 -4.83 13.19
C ILE A 3 2.14 -5.73 12.31
N TYR A 4 1.49 -6.74 12.89
CA TYR A 4 0.60 -7.64 12.14
C TYR A 4 -0.79 -7.72 12.76
N LEU A 5 -1.80 -7.34 11.99
CA LEU A 5 -3.20 -7.45 12.36
C LEU A 5 -3.84 -8.64 11.63
N LYS A 6 -4.17 -9.68 12.39
CA LYS A 6 -4.73 -10.94 11.86
C LYS A 6 -6.22 -11.07 12.14
N GLY A 7 -6.95 -11.66 11.22
CA GLY A 7 -8.39 -11.94 11.37
C GLY A 7 -9.19 -10.65 11.53
N ASN A 8 -10.02 -10.58 12.55
CA ASN A 8 -10.87 -9.41 12.82
C ASN A 8 -10.23 -8.39 13.78
N ALA A 9 -8.90 -8.39 13.92
CA ALA A 9 -8.18 -7.46 14.78
C ALA A 9 -8.48 -6.02 14.41
N ARG A 10 -8.58 -5.16 15.43
CA ARG A 10 -8.78 -3.72 15.29
C ARG A 10 -7.70 -3.00 16.07
N LEU A 11 -6.99 -2.06 15.42
CA LEU A 11 -5.97 -1.25 16.04
C LEU A 11 -6.27 0.22 15.80
N ASN A 12 -6.35 1.00 16.87
CA ASN A 12 -6.23 2.45 16.83
C ASN A 12 -4.78 2.78 17.22
N LEU A 13 -4.03 3.33 16.28
CA LEU A 13 -2.63 3.68 16.44
C LEU A 13 -2.50 5.19 16.49
N THR A 14 -1.96 5.71 17.57
CA THR A 14 -1.58 7.11 17.69
C THR A 14 -0.07 7.20 17.57
N LEU A 15 0.42 8.06 16.71
CA LEU A 15 1.83 8.25 16.43
C LEU A 15 2.35 9.48 17.18
N GLU A 16 3.41 9.27 17.95
CA GLU A 16 4.20 10.34 18.59
C GLU A 16 5.67 10.14 18.26
N GLY A 17 6.43 11.21 18.14
CA GLY A 17 7.86 11.13 17.82
C GLY A 17 8.14 10.54 16.43
N ILE A 18 9.23 9.77 16.31
CA ILE A 18 9.72 9.20 15.05
C ILE A 18 9.67 7.68 15.16
N ASN A 19 8.93 7.06 14.26
CA ASN A 19 8.71 5.61 14.23
C ASN A 19 9.12 5.04 12.88
N GLU A 20 9.79 3.86 12.90
CA GLU A 20 10.12 3.12 11.70
C GLU A 20 9.70 1.65 11.85
N LEU A 21 8.95 1.14 10.89
CA LEU A 21 8.46 -0.23 10.84
C LEU A 21 8.84 -0.85 9.50
N VAL A 22 9.69 -1.87 9.55
CA VAL A 22 10.19 -2.56 8.35
C VAL A 22 9.64 -3.98 8.33
N GLY A 23 9.02 -4.35 7.24
CA GLY A 23 8.64 -5.74 6.96
C GLY A 23 9.85 -6.56 6.53
N LEU A 24 9.91 -7.81 6.96
CA LEU A 24 10.89 -8.78 6.49
C LEU A 24 10.19 -9.78 5.55
N ASP A 25 10.92 -10.28 4.57
CA ASP A 25 10.44 -11.30 3.63
C ASP A 25 9.08 -10.92 2.98
N ASP A 26 8.01 -11.62 3.32
CA ASP A 26 6.66 -11.38 2.80
C ASP A 26 5.84 -10.36 3.61
N GLY A 27 6.33 -9.94 4.79
CA GLY A 27 5.58 -9.07 5.70
C GLY A 27 5.58 -7.60 5.29
N ALA A 28 4.47 -6.91 5.52
CA ALA A 28 4.39 -5.45 5.39
C ALA A 28 5.05 -4.73 6.59
N GLY A 29 5.37 -3.45 6.45
CA GLY A 29 5.76 -2.62 7.60
C GLY A 29 4.66 -2.64 8.66
N ILE A 30 3.42 -2.35 8.27
CA ILE A 30 2.20 -2.67 9.04
C ILE A 30 1.33 -3.59 8.19
N GLU A 31 1.20 -4.83 8.60
CA GLU A 31 0.36 -5.79 7.90
C GLU A 31 -1.08 -5.75 8.41
N VAL A 32 -2.01 -5.50 7.49
CA VAL A 32 -3.45 -5.44 7.77
C VAL A 32 -4.12 -6.56 6.99
N GLY A 33 -4.23 -7.73 7.60
CA GLY A 33 -4.81 -8.92 6.97
C GLY A 33 -6.33 -8.82 6.76
N LYS A 34 -6.88 -9.77 6.02
CA LYS A 34 -8.33 -9.86 5.73
C LYS A 34 -9.15 -9.75 7.01
N GLY A 35 -10.16 -8.89 6.99
CA GLY A 35 -11.07 -8.66 8.13
C GLY A 35 -10.51 -7.72 9.19
N ALA A 36 -9.20 -7.48 9.21
CA ALA A 36 -8.58 -6.56 10.15
C ALA A 36 -8.83 -5.09 9.78
N LYS A 37 -8.70 -4.21 10.77
CA LYS A 37 -8.85 -2.77 10.61
C LYS A 37 -7.75 -2.03 11.35
N LEU A 38 -7.00 -1.21 10.65
CA LEU A 38 -6.08 -0.22 11.18
C LEU A 38 -6.72 1.17 11.10
N VAL A 39 -6.61 1.93 12.17
CA VAL A 39 -6.90 3.37 12.20
C VAL A 39 -5.69 4.08 12.76
N ILE A 40 -5.02 4.90 11.94
CA ILE A 40 -4.06 5.89 12.44
C ILE A 40 -4.86 7.13 12.81
N THR A 41 -4.83 7.49 14.09
CA THR A 41 -5.79 8.44 14.67
C THR A 41 -5.48 9.89 14.27
N GLU A 42 -6.48 10.75 14.37
CA GLU A 42 -6.38 12.19 14.15
C GLU A 42 -5.46 12.89 15.18
N ASN A 43 -5.28 12.28 16.34
CA ASN A 43 -4.37 12.80 17.38
C ASN A 43 -2.89 12.48 17.12
N SER A 44 -2.58 11.81 16.00
CA SER A 44 -1.22 11.48 15.62
C SER A 44 -0.47 12.74 15.19
N THR A 45 0.55 13.12 15.96
CA THR A 45 1.46 14.25 15.70
C THR A 45 2.83 13.79 15.22
N GLY A 46 3.13 12.51 15.39
CA GLY A 46 4.42 11.89 15.06
C GLY A 46 4.57 11.52 13.59
N ARG A 47 5.74 10.95 13.30
CA ARG A 47 6.13 10.43 11.98
C ARG A 47 6.18 8.92 12.00
N LEU A 48 5.77 8.31 10.88
CA LEU A 48 5.92 6.87 10.64
C LEU A 48 6.58 6.68 9.28
N LYS A 49 7.67 5.90 9.24
CA LYS A 49 8.17 5.27 8.03
C LYS A 49 7.79 3.80 8.07
N ALA A 50 7.04 3.33 7.08
CA ALA A 50 6.64 1.94 6.94
C ALA A 50 7.15 1.37 5.61
N VAL A 51 7.96 0.31 5.67
CA VAL A 51 8.60 -0.30 4.49
C VAL A 51 8.18 -1.75 4.35
N GLY A 52 7.74 -2.14 3.18
CA GLY A 52 7.38 -3.52 2.86
C GLY A 52 8.59 -4.43 2.69
N GLY A 53 8.42 -5.71 2.97
CA GLY A 53 9.45 -6.74 2.85
C GLY A 53 9.77 -7.15 1.42
N ALA A 54 10.83 -7.95 1.27
CA ALA A 54 11.49 -8.28 0.01
C ALA A 54 10.64 -9.06 -1.01
N TYR A 55 9.52 -9.67 -0.61
CA TYR A 55 8.65 -10.39 -1.54
C TYR A 55 7.50 -9.55 -2.09
N GLY A 56 7.72 -8.23 -2.18
CA GLY A 56 6.73 -7.32 -2.73
C GLY A 56 5.55 -7.06 -1.78
N ALA A 57 5.82 -6.97 -0.48
CA ALA A 57 4.81 -6.58 0.50
C ALA A 57 4.51 -5.07 0.42
N ALA A 58 3.36 -4.65 0.91
CA ALA A 58 3.04 -3.24 1.04
C ALA A 58 3.85 -2.57 2.17
N GLY A 59 4.07 -1.26 2.10
CA GLY A 59 4.54 -0.49 3.26
C GLY A 59 3.52 -0.57 4.40
N ILE A 60 2.27 -0.22 4.11
CA ILE A 60 1.11 -0.40 5.00
C ILE A 60 0.04 -1.17 4.24
N GLY A 61 -0.31 -2.38 4.70
CA GLY A 61 -1.39 -3.15 4.10
C GLY A 61 -1.14 -4.64 3.96
N GLY A 62 -1.11 -5.16 2.74
CA GLY A 62 -1.01 -6.58 2.48
C GLY A 62 0.41 -7.13 2.47
N LYS A 63 0.56 -8.38 2.88
CA LYS A 63 1.80 -9.12 2.69
C LYS A 63 2.10 -9.36 1.20
N GLY A 64 3.37 -9.59 0.88
CA GLY A 64 3.82 -10.05 -0.43
C GLY A 64 3.84 -11.58 -0.57
N THR A 65 4.32 -12.06 -1.71
CA THR A 65 4.58 -13.48 -1.93
C THR A 65 5.68 -13.68 -2.95
N ALA A 66 6.52 -14.69 -2.74
CA ALA A 66 7.51 -15.12 -3.72
C ALA A 66 6.92 -16.08 -4.77
N SER A 67 5.75 -16.66 -4.51
CA SER A 67 5.08 -17.59 -5.43
C SER A 67 4.43 -16.88 -6.60
N ASP A 68 4.58 -17.43 -7.80
CA ASP A 68 3.90 -16.98 -9.02
C ASP A 68 2.54 -17.67 -9.23
N GLU A 69 2.16 -18.58 -8.33
CA GLU A 69 0.91 -19.35 -8.41
C GLU A 69 -0.31 -18.52 -7.99
N GLY A 70 -0.54 -17.40 -8.70
CA GLY A 70 -1.81 -16.68 -8.63
C GLY A 70 -2.11 -15.99 -7.28
N ALA A 71 -3.21 -15.24 -7.26
CA ALA A 71 -3.69 -14.53 -6.09
C ALA A 71 -3.95 -15.51 -4.93
N ASP A 72 -2.97 -15.67 -4.06
CA ASP A 72 -3.14 -16.48 -2.86
C ASP A 72 -4.31 -15.90 -2.04
N LYS A 73 -5.23 -16.78 -1.69
CA LYS A 73 -6.38 -16.45 -0.81
C LYS A 73 -5.93 -15.79 0.50
N ASN A 74 -4.64 -15.92 0.85
CA ASN A 74 -4.01 -15.37 2.06
C ASN A 74 -3.42 -13.97 1.87
N CYS A 75 -3.26 -13.46 0.63
CA CYS A 75 -2.75 -12.11 0.36
C CYS A 75 -3.86 -11.05 0.33
N ARG A 76 -4.89 -11.19 1.16
CA ARG A 76 -5.98 -10.22 1.24
C ARG A 76 -5.71 -9.14 2.27
N THR A 77 -5.93 -7.91 1.85
CA THR A 77 -5.81 -6.72 2.71
C THR A 77 -7.14 -6.37 3.38
N GLY A 78 -7.08 -5.90 4.60
CA GLY A 78 -8.23 -5.40 5.36
C GLY A 78 -8.51 -3.93 5.14
N THR A 79 -9.00 -3.24 6.16
CA THR A 79 -9.35 -1.82 6.11
C THR A 79 -8.24 -0.97 6.72
N ILE A 80 -7.80 0.05 5.99
CA ILE A 80 -6.80 1.03 6.42
C ILE A 80 -7.46 2.40 6.44
N ILE A 81 -7.42 3.09 7.59
CA ILE A 81 -7.94 4.45 7.76
C ILE A 81 -6.83 5.31 8.35
N ILE A 82 -6.47 6.38 7.66
CA ILE A 82 -5.46 7.34 8.11
C ILE A 82 -6.16 8.68 8.32
N LYS A 83 -6.05 9.22 9.53
CA LYS A 83 -6.70 10.47 9.92
C LYS A 83 -5.71 11.57 10.34
N GLY A 84 -4.44 11.22 10.56
CA GLY A 84 -3.41 12.16 11.02
C GLY A 84 -2.00 11.60 10.91
N GLY A 85 -1.03 12.36 11.39
CA GLY A 85 0.39 12.01 11.37
C GLY A 85 1.10 12.36 10.05
N SER A 86 2.41 12.19 10.05
CA SER A 86 3.27 12.31 8.86
C SER A 86 3.75 10.91 8.48
N ILE A 87 3.28 10.37 7.35
CA ILE A 87 3.47 8.98 6.99
C ILE A 87 4.25 8.88 5.69
N THR A 88 5.33 8.11 5.73
CA THR A 88 6.05 7.64 4.54
C THR A 88 5.86 6.14 4.43
N ALA A 89 5.22 5.69 3.35
CA ALA A 89 4.96 4.28 3.09
C ALA A 89 5.61 3.85 1.77
N GLU A 90 6.52 2.89 1.85
CA GLU A 90 7.29 2.39 0.73
C GLU A 90 6.95 0.90 0.50
N GLY A 91 6.54 0.55 -0.71
CA GLY A 91 6.32 -0.84 -1.07
C GLY A 91 7.64 -1.61 -1.18
N GLY A 92 7.67 -2.83 -0.70
CA GLY A 92 8.79 -3.75 -0.90
C GLY A 92 8.87 -4.25 -2.34
N ALA A 93 9.95 -4.95 -2.69
CA ALA A 93 10.15 -5.43 -4.04
C ALA A 93 10.80 -6.81 -4.07
N TYR A 94 10.22 -7.72 -4.84
CA TYR A 94 10.78 -9.04 -5.13
C TYR A 94 11.60 -8.99 -6.41
N GLN A 95 12.89 -9.27 -6.30
CA GLN A 95 13.75 -9.41 -7.48
C GLN A 95 13.55 -10.78 -8.09
N ILE A 96 13.22 -10.81 -9.39
CA ILE A 96 13.10 -12.07 -10.13
C ILE A 96 14.50 -12.66 -10.31
N PRO A 97 14.73 -13.92 -9.89
CA PRO A 97 16.04 -14.55 -10.04
C PRO A 97 16.56 -14.49 -11.48
N LYS A 98 17.84 -14.19 -11.64
CA LYS A 98 18.56 -14.12 -12.93
C LYS A 98 18.06 -13.05 -13.91
N THR A 99 17.25 -12.10 -13.44
CA THR A 99 16.78 -10.95 -14.23
C THR A 99 17.08 -9.65 -13.49
N GLN A 100 16.83 -8.51 -14.17
CA GLN A 100 16.88 -7.19 -13.54
C GLN A 100 15.45 -6.68 -13.22
N ASP A 101 14.46 -7.56 -13.33
CA ASP A 101 13.06 -7.21 -13.09
C ASP A 101 12.70 -7.38 -11.62
N TYR A 102 11.79 -6.51 -11.17
CA TYR A 102 11.29 -6.47 -9.81
C TYR A 102 9.76 -6.45 -9.80
N TYR A 103 9.18 -7.12 -8.83
CA TYR A 103 7.74 -7.13 -8.57
C TYR A 103 7.46 -6.44 -7.24
N GLY A 104 6.89 -5.24 -7.31
CA GLY A 104 6.69 -4.38 -6.16
C GLY A 104 5.31 -4.54 -5.51
N GLY A 105 5.26 -4.35 -4.20
CA GLY A 105 4.05 -4.10 -3.43
C GLY A 105 3.63 -2.63 -3.50
N ALA A 106 2.44 -2.31 -3.03
CA ALA A 106 2.01 -0.91 -2.93
C ALA A 106 2.71 -0.19 -1.76
N GLY A 107 2.85 1.14 -1.84
CA GLY A 107 3.20 1.92 -0.67
C GLY A 107 2.14 1.76 0.41
N ILE A 108 0.87 2.07 0.09
CA ILE A 108 -0.29 1.81 0.95
C ILE A 108 -1.29 0.97 0.16
N GLY A 109 -1.59 -0.24 0.62
CA GLY A 109 -2.56 -1.11 -0.06
C GLY A 109 -2.23 -2.58 -0.04
N THR A 110 -2.20 -3.23 -1.21
CA THR A 110 -1.91 -4.67 -1.27
C THR A 110 -0.44 -4.95 -1.57
N GLY A 111 0.05 -6.09 -1.12
CA GLY A 111 1.29 -6.64 -1.64
C GLY A 111 1.11 -7.25 -3.03
N ARG A 112 2.18 -7.83 -3.56
CA ARG A 112 2.20 -8.60 -4.81
C ARG A 112 1.11 -9.67 -4.78
N TYR A 113 0.30 -9.76 -5.86
CA TYR A 113 -0.90 -10.61 -5.99
C TYR A 113 -1.99 -10.38 -4.93
N GLY A 114 -1.86 -9.36 -4.11
CA GLY A 114 -2.82 -9.06 -3.07
C GLY A 114 -4.14 -8.52 -3.62
N ILE A 115 -5.25 -8.84 -2.98
CA ILE A 115 -6.57 -8.39 -3.39
C ILE A 115 -7.41 -7.89 -2.22
N GLY A 116 -8.34 -7.00 -2.52
CA GLY A 116 -9.31 -6.49 -1.57
C GLY A 116 -8.78 -5.32 -0.75
N GLY A 117 -9.53 -4.98 0.26
CA GLY A 117 -9.21 -3.90 1.17
C GLY A 117 -9.86 -2.57 0.84
N THR A 118 -10.02 -1.78 1.86
CA THR A 118 -10.52 -0.41 1.78
C THR A 118 -9.47 0.53 2.35
N ILE A 119 -9.08 1.53 1.58
CA ILE A 119 -8.14 2.56 2.00
C ILE A 119 -8.91 3.88 2.13
N LYS A 120 -8.85 4.51 3.31
CA LYS A 120 -9.40 5.84 3.55
C LYS A 120 -8.30 6.73 4.12
N ILE A 121 -7.93 7.79 3.41
CA ILE A 121 -6.96 8.77 3.87
C ILE A 121 -7.74 10.08 4.09
N LEU A 122 -8.04 10.35 5.34
CA LEU A 122 -8.92 11.44 5.75
C LEU A 122 -8.15 12.65 6.30
N GLY A 123 -6.85 12.49 6.60
CA GLY A 123 -6.00 13.55 7.11
C GLY A 123 -4.53 13.14 7.12
N GLY A 124 -3.68 14.04 7.61
CA GLY A 124 -2.23 13.84 7.68
C GLY A 124 -1.48 14.23 6.41
N THR A 125 -0.14 14.15 6.50
CA THR A 125 0.79 14.35 5.39
C THR A 125 1.33 13.00 4.96
N ILE A 126 1.04 12.58 3.74
CA ILE A 126 1.31 11.23 3.27
C ILE A 126 2.28 11.26 2.11
N THR A 127 3.36 10.49 2.20
CA THR A 127 4.20 10.13 1.06
C THR A 127 4.06 8.64 0.84
N ALA A 128 3.55 8.23 -0.30
CA ALA A 128 3.37 6.83 -0.64
C ALA A 128 4.08 6.50 -1.95
N GLU A 129 5.00 5.53 -1.89
CA GLU A 129 5.78 5.09 -3.05
C GLU A 129 5.56 3.59 -3.29
N GLY A 130 5.23 3.24 -4.52
CA GLY A 130 5.14 1.84 -4.93
C GLY A 130 6.50 1.16 -4.95
N GLY A 131 6.54 -0.12 -4.62
CA GLY A 131 7.73 -0.94 -4.73
C GLY A 131 8.23 -1.02 -6.17
N LYS A 132 9.52 -1.32 -6.34
CA LYS A 132 10.23 -1.24 -7.61
C LYS A 132 9.42 -1.77 -8.80
N GLN A 133 9.39 -1.00 -9.86
CA GLN A 133 8.78 -1.22 -11.18
C GLN A 133 7.25 -1.30 -11.18
N THR A 134 6.62 -2.10 -10.35
CA THR A 134 5.26 -2.59 -10.62
C THR A 134 4.22 -2.24 -9.57
N GLY A 135 4.64 -1.79 -8.38
CA GLY A 135 3.72 -1.44 -7.29
C GLY A 135 3.07 -0.07 -7.47
N ALA A 136 1.81 0.07 -7.08
CA ALA A 136 1.16 1.37 -6.98
C ALA A 136 1.64 2.14 -5.74
N GLY A 137 1.66 3.47 -5.81
CA GLY A 137 1.88 4.27 -4.61
C GLY A 137 0.78 4.04 -3.57
N ILE A 138 -0.48 4.21 -3.96
CA ILE A 138 -1.66 3.86 -3.17
C ILE A 138 -2.53 2.92 -4.01
N GLY A 139 -2.71 1.68 -3.54
CA GLY A 139 -3.54 0.72 -4.26
C GLY A 139 -3.01 -0.69 -4.33
N GLY A 140 -2.79 -1.23 -5.54
CA GLY A 140 -2.35 -2.59 -5.76
C GLY A 140 -0.84 -2.76 -5.86
N GLY A 141 -0.29 -3.82 -5.29
CA GLY A 141 1.01 -4.34 -5.70
C GLY A 141 0.94 -4.98 -7.09
N MET A 142 2.06 -5.51 -7.59
CA MET A 142 2.11 -6.23 -8.86
C MET A 142 1.00 -7.30 -8.93
N SER A 143 0.22 -7.28 -10.01
CA SER A 143 -0.97 -8.12 -10.18
C SER A 143 -1.95 -8.07 -8.99
N GLY A 144 -1.91 -6.98 -8.23
CA GLY A 144 -2.78 -6.73 -7.08
C GLY A 144 -3.76 -5.58 -7.31
N ARG A 145 -4.82 -5.56 -6.51
CA ARG A 145 -5.86 -4.51 -6.53
C ARG A 145 -6.45 -4.28 -5.16
N VAL A 146 -7.04 -3.10 -4.97
CA VAL A 146 -7.89 -2.75 -3.83
C VAL A 146 -9.34 -2.56 -4.28
N ASP A 147 -10.28 -2.73 -3.35
CA ASP A 147 -11.71 -2.59 -3.65
C ASP A 147 -12.15 -1.12 -3.61
N THR A 148 -11.59 -0.33 -2.71
CA THR A 148 -12.00 1.08 -2.54
C THR A 148 -10.86 1.94 -2.05
N ILE A 149 -10.68 3.12 -2.65
CA ILE A 149 -9.78 4.18 -2.20
C ILE A 149 -10.61 5.46 -2.03
N VAL A 150 -10.57 6.05 -0.83
CA VAL A 150 -11.19 7.35 -0.53
C VAL A 150 -10.14 8.29 0.02
N ILE A 151 -10.00 9.45 -0.60
CA ILE A 151 -9.09 10.51 -0.18
C ILE A 151 -9.91 11.73 0.21
N GLY A 152 -9.67 12.23 1.42
CA GLY A 152 -10.44 13.31 2.01
C GLY A 152 -11.85 12.90 2.40
N GLY A 153 -12.64 13.86 2.77
CA GLY A 153 -14.01 13.65 3.23
C GLY A 153 -14.89 14.89 3.08
N THR A 154 -16.12 14.78 3.55
CA THR A 154 -17.12 15.86 3.46
C THR A 154 -17.16 16.77 4.68
N LYS A 155 -16.37 16.44 5.72
CA LYS A 155 -16.38 17.15 7.02
C LYS A 155 -15.08 17.93 7.28
N GLY A 156 -14.48 18.50 6.23
CA GLY A 156 -13.25 19.29 6.36
C GLY A 156 -11.96 18.47 6.41
N GLU A 157 -12.03 17.15 6.24
CA GLU A 157 -10.85 16.30 6.10
C GLU A 157 -10.08 16.68 4.83
N ALA A 158 -8.83 17.08 4.99
CA ALA A 158 -7.99 17.57 3.89
C ALA A 158 -6.55 17.04 4.00
N PRO A 159 -6.30 15.78 3.61
CA PRO A 159 -4.95 15.23 3.60
C PRO A 159 -4.06 15.93 2.55
N ASP A 160 -2.74 16.01 2.83
CA ASP A 160 -1.73 16.40 1.84
C ASP A 160 -0.96 15.14 1.41
N ILE A 161 -1.12 14.74 0.15
CA ILE A 161 -0.61 13.48 -0.37
C ILE A 161 0.38 13.73 -1.49
N THR A 162 1.57 13.18 -1.35
CA THR A 162 2.52 12.98 -2.43
C THR A 162 2.58 11.49 -2.74
N VAL A 163 2.26 11.11 -3.95
CA VAL A 163 2.19 9.70 -4.34
C VAL A 163 2.95 9.47 -5.64
N SER A 164 3.69 8.36 -5.69
CA SER A 164 4.41 7.92 -6.87
C SER A 164 4.32 6.41 -7.05
N SER A 165 4.30 5.95 -8.30
CA SER A 165 4.81 4.64 -8.65
C SER A 165 6.34 4.72 -8.75
N TYR A 166 7.03 3.58 -8.78
CA TYR A 166 8.48 3.57 -8.91
C TYR A 166 8.95 4.10 -10.27
N LYS A 167 9.92 5.02 -10.28
CA LYS A 167 10.32 5.81 -11.45
C LYS A 167 11.19 5.11 -12.50
N HIS A 168 11.79 3.96 -12.22
CA HIS A 168 12.77 3.35 -13.11
C HIS A 168 12.38 1.93 -13.52
N SER A 169 11.54 1.84 -14.54
CA SER A 169 11.33 0.58 -15.25
C SER A 169 12.04 0.65 -16.60
N THR A 170 13.06 -0.17 -16.80
CA THR A 170 13.76 -0.30 -18.09
C THR A 170 12.87 -0.95 -19.15
N ARG A 171 11.77 -1.61 -18.76
CA ARG A 171 10.83 -2.32 -19.64
C ARG A 171 9.43 -1.73 -19.69
N GLY A 172 9.20 -0.56 -19.07
CA GLY A 172 7.88 0.08 -19.05
C GLY A 172 6.87 -0.58 -18.12
N TYR A 173 7.29 -1.47 -17.23
CA TYR A 173 6.42 -2.10 -16.24
C TYR A 173 6.19 -1.14 -15.07
N MET A 174 5.06 -0.44 -15.05
CA MET A 174 4.78 0.56 -14.03
C MET A 174 3.39 0.35 -13.45
N GLY A 175 3.30 0.39 -12.12
CA GLY A 175 2.03 0.50 -11.41
C GLY A 175 1.47 1.92 -11.52
N ALA A 176 0.22 2.11 -11.17
CA ALA A 176 -0.38 3.43 -11.06
C ALA A 176 0.18 4.18 -9.83
N ALA A 177 0.21 5.51 -9.86
CA ALA A 177 0.42 6.25 -8.61
C ALA A 177 -0.74 5.95 -7.64
N ILE A 178 -1.99 6.06 -8.09
CA ILE A 178 -3.18 5.65 -7.35
C ILE A 178 -3.97 4.69 -8.24
N GLY A 179 -4.18 3.45 -7.78
CA GLY A 179 -4.91 2.45 -8.56
C GLY A 179 -4.34 1.05 -8.44
N SER A 180 -4.35 0.28 -9.54
CA SER A 180 -3.78 -1.06 -9.58
C SER A 180 -2.27 -1.04 -9.80
N GLY A 181 -1.60 -2.10 -9.36
CA GLY A 181 -0.23 -2.38 -9.80
C GLY A 181 -0.19 -2.83 -11.26
N TRP A 182 1.02 -2.96 -11.82
CA TRP A 182 1.19 -3.53 -13.15
C TRP A 182 0.72 -4.99 -13.18
N ASN A 183 0.03 -5.36 -14.27
CA ASN A 183 -0.44 -6.74 -14.44
C ASN A 183 0.58 -7.58 -15.22
N GLY A 184 1.27 -8.48 -14.52
CA GLY A 184 2.21 -9.42 -15.12
C GLY A 184 1.63 -10.77 -15.51
N VAL A 185 0.33 -10.99 -15.29
CA VAL A 185 -0.32 -12.27 -15.57
C VAL A 185 -1.24 -12.12 -16.76
N SER A 186 -0.97 -12.87 -17.83
CA SER A 186 -1.82 -12.89 -19.02
C SER A 186 -3.23 -13.39 -18.67
N GLY A 187 -4.25 -12.66 -19.14
CA GLY A 187 -5.65 -13.01 -18.92
C GLY A 187 -6.24 -12.58 -17.57
N LEU A 188 -5.45 -12.04 -16.66
CA LEU A 188 -5.97 -11.46 -15.42
C LEU A 188 -6.48 -10.04 -15.66
N ILE A 189 -7.76 -9.79 -15.45
CA ILE A 189 -8.33 -8.45 -15.49
C ILE A 189 -8.17 -7.83 -14.09
N LEU A 190 -7.29 -6.83 -13.98
CA LEU A 190 -7.18 -6.02 -12.77
C LEU A 190 -8.12 -4.82 -12.89
N SER A 191 -9.22 -4.85 -12.18
CA SER A 191 -10.02 -3.66 -11.95
C SER A 191 -9.65 -3.08 -10.57
N CYS A 192 -9.13 -1.86 -10.53
CA CYS A 192 -9.20 -1.10 -9.29
C CYS A 192 -10.68 -0.78 -9.06
N GLY A 193 -11.14 -0.98 -7.82
CA GLY A 193 -12.51 -0.62 -7.45
C GLY A 193 -12.74 0.90 -7.45
N ASP A 194 -13.63 1.38 -6.61
CA ASP A 194 -13.96 2.80 -6.54
C ASP A 194 -12.78 3.65 -6.05
N ILE A 195 -12.44 4.71 -6.79
CA ILE A 195 -11.50 5.76 -6.36
C ILE A 195 -12.28 7.05 -6.23
N ARG A 196 -12.28 7.65 -5.04
CA ARG A 196 -12.94 8.92 -4.74
C ARG A 196 -11.95 9.89 -4.11
N ILE A 197 -11.75 11.05 -4.72
CA ILE A 197 -10.98 12.16 -4.17
C ILE A 197 -11.97 13.26 -3.86
N LEU A 198 -12.26 13.48 -2.59
CA LEU A 198 -13.33 14.36 -2.12
C LEU A 198 -12.78 15.71 -1.65
N SER A 199 -11.57 15.71 -1.09
CA SER A 199 -10.91 16.93 -0.59
C SER A 199 -9.42 16.68 -0.39
N GLY A 200 -8.67 17.74 -0.04
CA GLY A 200 -7.23 17.67 0.19
C GLY A 200 -6.40 17.99 -1.04
N SER A 201 -5.09 17.81 -0.90
CA SER A 201 -4.09 18.02 -1.95
C SER A 201 -3.51 16.68 -2.37
N VAL A 202 -3.49 16.37 -3.66
CA VAL A 202 -2.90 15.15 -4.19
C VAL A 202 -1.89 15.52 -5.28
N LYS A 203 -0.62 15.27 -5.00
CA LYS A 203 0.50 15.45 -5.94
C LYS A 203 0.97 14.11 -6.42
N VAL A 204 0.87 13.87 -7.72
CA VAL A 204 1.40 12.68 -8.36
C VAL A 204 2.79 13.00 -8.92
N LYS A 205 3.77 12.16 -8.58
CA LYS A 205 5.11 12.21 -9.17
C LYS A 205 5.26 10.99 -10.09
N GLY A 206 5.52 11.22 -11.36
CA GLY A 206 5.79 10.23 -12.39
C GLY A 206 7.29 10.02 -12.58
#